data_78af11a813e7b5f975a4d2ba18cc4e3c
#
_entry.id   78af11a813e7b5f975a4d2ba18cc4e3c
#
_cell.length_a   1.000
_cell.length_b   1.000
_cell.length_c   1.000
_cell.angle_alpha   90.00
_cell.angle_beta   90.00
_cell.angle_gamma   90.00
#
_symmetry.space_group_name_H-M   'P 1'
#
loop_
_entity.id
_entity.type
_entity.pdbx_description
1 polymer ?
#
loop_
_entity_poly.entity_id
_entity_poly.type
_entity_poly.pdbx_seq_one_letter_code
_entity_poly.pdbx_strand_id
1 'polypeptide(L)'
;CPTSHCYFDYYQADPEISPVAFGGYTTLKKVYAFDPIPPELSKSERKHVLGAQGNLWTEYVQTPDRAQYRVLPRMTALSEVLWSGPGKRPYEDFYKRLHSLKKRFDVLGWVHAPGSYAVNINVDPSSNEKEHRISLLSEKPGEVIKYTTNGSEPTINSLTYQDPIKINQ
;
A
#
# COMPACT_ATOMS: atom_id res chain seq x y z
N CYS A 1 17.48 2.29 0.91
CA CYS A 1 16.28 1.82 0.16
C CYS A 1 15.88 0.45 0.68
N PRO A 2 15.03 0.37 1.72
CA PRO A 2 14.58 -0.90 2.26
C PRO A 2 13.68 -1.63 1.27
N THR A 3 13.83 -2.96 1.19
CA THR A 3 13.02 -3.83 0.31
C THR A 3 11.52 -3.67 0.57
N SER A 4 11.14 -3.48 1.82
CA SER A 4 9.76 -3.35 2.25
C SER A 4 9.01 -2.13 1.71
N HIS A 5 9.71 -1.06 1.26
CA HIS A 5 9.10 0.20 0.85
C HIS A 5 9.53 0.65 -0.55
N CYS A 6 10.74 0.26 -1.00
CA CYS A 6 11.36 0.82 -2.20
C CYS A 6 11.48 -0.18 -3.35
N TYR A 7 11.12 -1.45 -3.18
CA TYR A 7 11.22 -2.47 -4.21
C TYR A 7 9.91 -2.61 -4.98
N PHE A 8 9.90 -2.12 -6.21
CA PHE A 8 8.73 -2.06 -7.07
C PHE A 8 8.57 -3.28 -7.98
N ASP A 9 9.50 -4.21 -7.96
CA ASP A 9 9.39 -5.56 -8.48
C ASP A 9 8.50 -6.47 -7.61
N TYR A 10 8.21 -6.06 -6.36
CA TYR A 10 7.28 -6.74 -5.45
C TYR A 10 5.83 -6.47 -5.82
N TYR A 11 4.92 -7.34 -5.36
CA TYR A 11 3.48 -7.14 -5.52
C TYR A 11 3.02 -5.85 -4.86
N GLN A 12 2.15 -5.11 -5.52
CA GLN A 12 1.51 -3.92 -4.96
C GLN A 12 0.03 -4.11 -4.62
N ALA A 13 -0.54 -5.24 -5.03
CA ALA A 13 -1.90 -5.67 -4.78
C ALA A 13 -1.90 -7.20 -4.65
N ASP A 14 -3.09 -7.80 -4.46
CA ASP A 14 -3.25 -9.23 -4.31
C ASP A 14 -2.55 -9.99 -5.45
N PRO A 15 -1.69 -10.98 -5.14
CA PRO A 15 -1.01 -11.79 -6.14
C PRO A 15 -1.95 -12.55 -7.10
N GLU A 16 -3.14 -12.95 -6.63
CA GLU A 16 -4.10 -13.71 -7.44
C GLU A 16 -4.68 -12.89 -8.60
N ILE A 17 -4.81 -11.58 -8.40
CA ILE A 17 -5.35 -10.65 -9.41
C ILE A 17 -4.29 -9.74 -10.04
N SER A 18 -3.04 -9.92 -9.64
CA SER A 18 -1.90 -9.10 -10.10
C SER A 18 -1.04 -9.88 -11.08
N PRO A 19 -0.38 -9.18 -12.02
CA PRO A 19 0.66 -9.82 -12.83
C PRO A 19 1.78 -10.40 -11.96
N VAL A 20 2.35 -11.55 -12.36
CA VAL A 20 3.43 -12.25 -11.62
C VAL A 20 4.58 -11.30 -11.28
N ALA A 21 5.01 -11.32 -10.03
CA ALA A 21 6.07 -10.50 -9.45
C ALA A 21 7.14 -11.38 -8.75
N PHE A 22 8.22 -10.76 -8.34
CA PHE A 22 9.30 -11.47 -7.62
C PHE A 22 8.84 -12.07 -6.28
N GLY A 23 7.79 -11.57 -5.71
CA GLY A 23 7.33 -11.90 -4.35
C GLY A 23 7.29 -10.64 -3.50
N GLY A 24 7.18 -10.80 -2.17
CA GLY A 24 7.07 -9.66 -1.26
C GLY A 24 5.80 -8.83 -1.49
N TYR A 25 5.61 -7.79 -0.67
CA TYR A 25 4.42 -6.96 -0.74
C TYR A 25 4.75 -5.51 -0.40
N THR A 26 4.69 -4.65 -1.41
CA THR A 26 5.00 -3.21 -1.29
C THR A 26 3.83 -2.42 -1.87
N THR A 27 2.83 -2.16 -1.02
CA THR A 27 1.61 -1.44 -1.42
C THR A 27 1.85 0.06 -1.55
N LEU A 28 0.92 0.76 -2.19
CA LEU A 28 0.96 2.20 -2.34
C LEU A 28 1.02 2.92 -0.98
N LYS A 29 0.18 2.50 -0.02
CA LYS A 29 0.12 3.08 1.32
C LYS A 29 1.43 2.84 2.08
N LYS A 30 2.02 1.66 1.92
CA LYS A 30 3.30 1.32 2.53
C LYS A 30 4.44 2.18 2.00
N VAL A 31 4.48 2.44 0.68
CA VAL A 31 5.45 3.38 0.08
C VAL A 31 5.24 4.79 0.61
N TYR A 32 4.01 5.26 0.70
CA TYR A 32 3.71 6.59 1.22
C TYR A 32 4.04 6.75 2.71
N ALA A 33 3.97 5.67 3.49
CA ALA A 33 4.36 5.67 4.90
C ALA A 33 5.88 5.68 5.13
N PHE A 34 6.68 5.49 4.08
CA PHE A 34 8.14 5.45 4.18
C PHE A 34 8.71 6.76 4.68
N ASP A 35 9.60 6.69 5.68
CA ASP A 35 10.49 7.78 6.06
C ASP A 35 11.91 7.41 5.63
N PRO A 36 12.55 8.18 4.72
CA PRO A 36 13.91 7.93 4.29
C PRO A 36 14.96 8.19 5.36
N ILE A 37 14.59 8.88 6.44
CA ILE A 37 15.49 9.25 7.52
C ILE A 37 15.22 8.35 8.74
N PRO A 38 16.09 7.35 9.03
CA PRO A 38 15.95 6.54 10.22
C PRO A 38 15.86 7.39 11.51
N PRO A 39 14.93 7.05 12.42
CA PRO A 39 14.73 7.84 13.64
C PRO A 39 15.96 7.86 14.57
N GLU A 40 16.81 6.83 14.46
CA GLU A 40 18.04 6.67 15.26
C GLU A 40 19.12 7.69 14.91
N LEU A 41 19.07 8.29 13.72
CA LEU A 41 20.06 9.25 13.29
C LEU A 41 19.98 10.56 14.07
N SER A 42 21.13 11.01 14.57
CA SER A 42 21.28 12.33 15.16
C SER A 42 21.05 13.44 14.11
N LYS A 43 20.78 14.65 14.57
CA LYS A 43 20.56 15.82 13.69
C LYS A 43 21.74 16.07 12.74
N SER A 44 22.97 15.79 13.16
CA SER A 44 24.17 15.94 12.34
C SER A 44 24.31 14.85 11.29
N GLU A 45 23.81 13.65 11.54
CA GLU A 45 23.87 12.53 10.61
C GLU A 45 22.77 12.59 9.55
N ARG A 46 21.58 13.08 9.91
CA ARG A 46 20.43 13.21 8.98
C ARG A 46 20.77 13.97 7.70
N LYS A 47 21.68 14.96 7.76
CA LYS A 47 22.14 15.72 6.59
C LYS A 47 22.85 14.87 5.52
N HIS A 48 23.31 13.68 5.88
CA HIS A 48 23.95 12.75 4.94
C HIS A 48 22.96 11.85 4.21
N VAL A 49 21.70 11.85 4.60
CA VAL A 49 20.61 11.17 3.86
C VAL A 49 20.14 12.10 2.75
N LEU A 50 20.61 11.85 1.53
CA LEU A 50 20.33 12.71 0.37
C LEU A 50 18.98 12.42 -0.28
N GLY A 51 18.36 11.28 0.02
CA GLY A 51 17.09 10.84 -0.55
C GLY A 51 16.96 9.32 -0.55
N ALA A 52 16.09 8.82 -1.43
CA ALA A 52 15.89 7.40 -1.66
C ALA A 52 15.60 7.14 -3.14
N GLN A 53 15.57 5.87 -3.53
CA GLN A 53 15.19 5.45 -4.88
C GLN A 53 14.20 4.30 -4.84
N GLY A 54 13.33 4.21 -5.85
CA GLY A 54 12.51 3.04 -6.11
C GLY A 54 13.28 2.08 -7.01
N ASN A 55 13.43 0.83 -6.58
CA ASN A 55 14.13 -0.20 -7.34
C ASN A 55 13.13 -1.03 -8.13
N LEU A 56 13.43 -1.28 -9.41
CA LEU A 56 12.69 -2.19 -10.26
C LEU A 56 13.65 -3.19 -10.89
N TRP A 57 13.68 -4.39 -10.33
CA TRP A 57 14.38 -5.51 -10.90
C TRP A 57 13.52 -6.18 -11.97
N THR A 58 14.12 -6.65 -13.04
CA THR A 58 13.40 -6.93 -14.29
C THR A 58 13.11 -8.40 -14.55
N GLU A 59 13.32 -9.30 -13.60
CA GLU A 59 13.07 -10.73 -13.74
C GLU A 59 11.65 -11.06 -14.23
N TYR A 60 10.66 -10.24 -13.82
CA TYR A 60 9.26 -10.39 -14.18
C TYR A 60 8.73 -9.18 -14.95
N VAL A 61 9.62 -8.38 -15.57
CA VAL A 61 9.28 -7.18 -16.34
C VAL A 61 9.68 -7.38 -17.79
N GLN A 62 8.77 -7.90 -18.60
CA GLN A 62 9.02 -8.30 -19.99
C GLN A 62 8.74 -7.18 -21.00
N THR A 63 7.97 -6.16 -20.62
CA THR A 63 7.54 -5.07 -21.52
C THR A 63 7.60 -3.72 -20.82
N PRO A 64 7.70 -2.60 -21.58
CA PRO A 64 7.59 -1.24 -21.01
C PRO A 64 6.30 -1.03 -20.22
N ASP A 65 5.17 -1.53 -20.71
CA ASP A 65 3.88 -1.45 -20.03
C ASP A 65 3.91 -2.16 -18.67
N ARG A 66 4.62 -3.30 -18.60
CA ARG A 66 4.82 -4.00 -17.34
C ARG A 66 5.66 -3.17 -16.38
N ALA A 67 6.70 -2.50 -16.86
CA ALA A 67 7.51 -1.60 -16.06
C ALA A 67 6.66 -0.43 -15.52
N GLN A 68 5.87 0.22 -16.38
CA GLN A 68 4.95 1.28 -15.97
C GLN A 68 3.96 0.80 -14.90
N TYR A 69 3.30 -0.34 -15.13
CA TYR A 69 2.40 -0.95 -14.16
C TYR A 69 3.08 -1.17 -12.80
N ARG A 70 4.34 -1.63 -12.80
CA ARG A 70 5.09 -1.89 -11.57
C ARG A 70 5.43 -0.64 -10.80
N VAL A 71 5.84 0.43 -11.48
CA VAL A 71 6.26 1.66 -10.81
C VAL A 71 5.09 2.59 -10.48
N LEU A 72 4.02 2.60 -11.27
CA LEU A 72 2.89 3.49 -11.07
C LEU A 72 1.73 2.76 -10.34
N PRO A 73 1.10 3.41 -9.35
CA PRO A 73 1.33 4.78 -8.87
C PRO A 73 2.37 4.89 -7.74
N ARG A 74 3.07 3.84 -7.34
CA ARG A 74 4.00 3.83 -6.19
C ARG A 74 5.12 4.87 -6.30
N MET A 75 5.64 5.09 -7.51
CA MET A 75 6.67 6.13 -7.73
C MET A 75 6.15 7.52 -7.39
N THR A 76 4.86 7.81 -7.62
CA THR A 76 4.28 9.11 -7.23
C THR A 76 4.20 9.28 -5.72
N ALA A 77 3.92 8.19 -4.99
CA ALA A 77 3.97 8.19 -3.53
C ALA A 77 5.39 8.45 -3.02
N LEU A 78 6.37 7.73 -3.56
CA LEU A 78 7.76 7.93 -3.20
C LEU A 78 8.25 9.35 -3.52
N SER A 79 7.88 9.88 -4.68
CA SER A 79 8.22 11.26 -5.08
C SER A 79 7.66 12.29 -4.12
N GLU A 80 6.40 12.16 -3.69
CA GLU A 80 5.82 13.09 -2.71
C GLU A 80 6.50 12.96 -1.33
N VAL A 81 6.79 11.73 -0.90
CA VAL A 81 7.50 11.49 0.36
C VAL A 81 8.86 12.18 0.38
N LEU A 82 9.62 12.05 -0.71
CA LEU A 82 10.96 12.62 -0.81
C LEU A 82 10.95 14.15 -0.97
N TRP A 83 9.96 14.67 -1.69
CA TRP A 83 9.84 16.10 -1.94
C TRP A 83 9.32 16.88 -0.73
N SER A 84 8.32 16.33 -0.02
CA SER A 84 7.67 17.01 1.10
C SER A 84 8.46 16.91 2.40
N GLY A 85 9.34 15.93 2.55
CA GLY A 85 10.12 15.71 3.75
C GLY A 85 9.27 15.36 4.99
N PRO A 86 9.83 15.54 6.20
CA PRO A 86 9.11 15.32 7.44
C PRO A 86 7.91 16.27 7.55
N GLY A 87 6.76 15.75 8.03
CA GLY A 87 5.51 16.51 8.11
C GLY A 87 4.64 16.40 6.85
N LYS A 88 4.84 15.37 6.06
CA LYS A 88 4.01 15.04 4.90
C LYS A 88 2.52 15.01 5.23
N ARG A 89 1.69 15.27 4.21
CA ARG A 89 0.24 15.27 4.34
C ARG A 89 -0.30 13.86 4.65
N PRO A 90 -1.51 13.76 5.22
CA PRO A 90 -2.19 12.48 5.41
C PRO A 90 -2.32 11.69 4.11
N TYR A 91 -2.27 10.37 4.19
CA TYR A 91 -2.39 9.48 3.04
C TYR A 91 -3.70 9.71 2.26
N GLU A 92 -4.79 10.01 2.96
CA GLU A 92 -6.11 10.30 2.39
C GLU A 92 -6.07 11.51 1.42
N ASP A 93 -5.31 12.54 1.76
CA ASP A 93 -5.14 13.72 0.90
C ASP A 93 -4.29 13.40 -0.34
N PHE A 94 -3.23 12.62 -0.17
CA PHE A 94 -2.46 12.10 -1.29
C PHE A 94 -3.34 11.26 -2.21
N TYR A 95 -4.13 10.35 -1.66
CA TYR A 95 -4.99 9.45 -2.42
C TYR A 95 -6.04 10.20 -3.24
N LYS A 96 -6.64 11.28 -2.69
CA LYS A 96 -7.55 12.16 -3.44
C LYS A 96 -6.86 12.82 -4.64
N ARG A 97 -5.65 13.34 -4.45
CA ARG A 97 -4.88 13.96 -5.54
C ARG A 97 -4.42 12.96 -6.58
N LEU A 98 -4.08 11.75 -6.15
CA LEU A 98 -3.69 10.65 -7.04
C LEU A 98 -4.78 10.33 -8.07
N HIS A 99 -6.06 10.45 -7.71
CA HIS A 99 -7.17 10.23 -8.65
C HIS A 99 -7.06 11.15 -9.88
N SER A 100 -6.76 12.41 -9.68
CA SER A 100 -6.56 13.37 -10.78
C SER A 100 -5.28 13.07 -11.58
N LEU A 101 -4.24 12.60 -10.91
CA LEU A 101 -2.99 12.23 -11.57
C LEU A 101 -3.15 10.98 -12.44
N LYS A 102 -3.91 9.97 -11.97
CA LYS A 102 -4.20 8.76 -12.77
C LYS A 102 -4.93 9.11 -14.08
N LYS A 103 -5.85 10.07 -14.07
CA LYS A 103 -6.48 10.56 -15.32
C LYS A 103 -5.45 11.14 -16.29
N ARG A 104 -4.38 11.76 -15.81
CA ARG A 104 -3.28 12.21 -16.67
C ARG A 104 -2.47 11.05 -17.23
N PHE A 105 -2.25 9.99 -16.44
CA PHE A 105 -1.62 8.77 -16.95
C PHE A 105 -2.44 8.16 -18.08
N ASP A 106 -3.77 8.10 -17.92
CA ASP A 106 -4.68 7.61 -18.96
C ASP A 106 -4.57 8.42 -20.26
N VAL A 107 -4.55 9.77 -20.15
CA VAL A 107 -4.39 10.67 -21.32
C VAL A 107 -3.03 10.48 -22.00
N LEU A 108 -1.97 10.20 -21.22
CA LEU A 108 -0.63 9.94 -21.74
C LEU A 108 -0.45 8.52 -22.28
N GLY A 109 -1.45 7.66 -22.14
CA GLY A 109 -1.38 6.25 -22.51
C GLY A 109 -0.45 5.43 -21.59
N TRP A 110 -0.22 5.89 -20.38
CA TRP A 110 0.63 5.19 -19.41
C TRP A 110 -0.14 4.11 -18.67
N VAL A 111 0.41 2.92 -18.64
CA VAL A 111 -0.15 1.81 -17.87
C VAL A 111 0.16 2.00 -16.38
N HIS A 112 -0.85 1.91 -15.54
CA HIS A 112 -0.68 1.99 -14.10
C HIS A 112 -1.54 0.96 -13.38
N ALA A 113 -1.10 0.53 -12.19
CA ALA A 113 -1.90 -0.35 -11.37
C ALA A 113 -3.17 0.37 -10.86
N PRO A 114 -4.30 -0.34 -10.73
CA PRO A 114 -5.55 0.24 -10.25
C PRO A 114 -5.46 0.71 -8.79
N GLY A 115 -4.55 0.14 -8.02
CA GLY A 115 -4.34 0.37 -6.60
C GLY A 115 -4.43 -0.92 -5.81
N SER A 116 -4.12 -0.87 -4.53
CA SER A 116 -4.32 -1.99 -3.63
C SER A 116 -5.77 -1.97 -3.14
N TYR A 117 -6.47 -3.08 -3.32
CA TYR A 117 -7.76 -3.37 -2.67
C TYR A 117 -7.56 -4.27 -1.44
N ALA A 118 -6.32 -4.41 -0.98
CA ALA A 118 -6.01 -5.22 0.17
C ALA A 118 -6.72 -4.70 1.42
N VAL A 119 -7.31 -5.62 2.15
CA VAL A 119 -7.83 -5.39 3.49
C VAL A 119 -6.80 -5.92 4.48
N ASN A 120 -6.22 -5.04 5.27
CA ASN A 120 -5.35 -5.43 6.37
C ASN A 120 -6.22 -5.95 7.52
N ILE A 121 -5.92 -7.17 7.97
CA ILE A 121 -6.59 -7.81 9.09
C ILE A 121 -5.65 -7.70 10.29
N ASN A 122 -6.05 -6.90 11.27
CA ASN A 122 -5.35 -6.79 12.54
C ASN A 122 -6.12 -7.56 13.62
N VAL A 123 -5.43 -8.46 14.28
CA VAL A 123 -5.98 -9.22 15.41
C VAL A 123 -5.36 -8.67 16.69
N ASP A 124 -6.16 -8.00 17.50
CA ASP A 124 -5.76 -7.59 18.83
C ASP A 124 -6.11 -8.69 19.82
N PRO A 125 -5.09 -9.33 20.47
CA PRO A 125 -5.37 -10.20 21.56
C PRO A 125 -5.96 -9.35 22.70
N SER A 126 -7.20 -9.61 23.07
CA SER A 126 -7.76 -8.97 24.26
C SER A 126 -7.03 -9.49 25.50
N SER A 127 -7.12 -8.71 26.61
CA SER A 127 -6.54 -9.09 27.91
C SER A 127 -7.10 -10.41 28.50
N ASN A 128 -8.11 -10.99 27.86
CA ASN A 128 -8.67 -12.31 28.15
C ASN A 128 -8.41 -13.25 26.96
N GLU A 129 -7.72 -14.36 27.18
CA GLU A 129 -7.35 -15.37 26.18
C GLU A 129 -8.54 -15.96 25.38
N LYS A 130 -9.78 -15.60 25.73
CA LYS A 130 -11.02 -16.11 25.12
C LYS A 130 -11.71 -15.16 24.14
N GLU A 131 -11.28 -13.90 24.02
CA GLU A 131 -11.89 -12.92 23.11
C GLU A 131 -10.81 -12.28 22.22
N HIS A 132 -10.96 -12.37 20.92
CA HIS A 132 -10.12 -11.66 19.97
C HIS A 132 -10.93 -10.54 19.28
N ARG A 133 -10.31 -9.39 19.08
CA ARG A 133 -10.87 -8.31 18.29
C ARG A 133 -10.17 -8.25 16.94
N ILE A 134 -10.94 -8.32 15.88
CA ILE A 134 -10.44 -8.24 14.51
C ILE A 134 -10.83 -6.89 13.92
N SER A 135 -9.82 -6.09 13.57
CA SER A 135 -10.01 -4.83 12.87
C SER A 135 -9.65 -5.00 11.39
N LEU A 136 -10.52 -4.54 10.51
CA LEU A 136 -10.34 -4.57 9.06
C LEU A 136 -10.05 -3.15 8.55
N LEU A 137 -8.97 -2.97 7.81
CA LEU A 137 -8.55 -1.68 7.27
C LEU A 137 -8.30 -1.79 5.76
N SER A 138 -9.08 -1.07 4.96
CA SER A 138 -8.79 -0.92 3.53
C SER A 138 -7.65 0.07 3.31
N GLU A 139 -6.76 -0.21 2.37
CA GLU A 139 -5.78 0.76 1.90
C GLU A 139 -6.40 1.86 1.05
N LYS A 140 -7.58 1.64 0.48
CA LYS A 140 -8.33 2.64 -0.28
C LYS A 140 -9.29 3.37 0.66
N PRO A 141 -9.09 4.67 0.91
CA PRO A 141 -9.94 5.44 1.82
C PRO A 141 -11.40 5.49 1.34
N GLY A 142 -12.34 5.28 2.27
CA GLY A 142 -13.78 5.40 2.01
C GLY A 142 -14.44 4.19 1.35
N GLU A 143 -13.71 3.09 1.17
CA GLU A 143 -14.30 1.85 0.63
C GLU A 143 -15.10 1.08 1.68
N VAL A 144 -16.16 0.44 1.21
CA VAL A 144 -17.00 -0.44 2.02
C VAL A 144 -16.37 -1.84 2.04
N ILE A 145 -16.03 -2.31 3.24
CA ILE A 145 -15.50 -3.67 3.43
C ILE A 145 -16.67 -4.62 3.70
N LYS A 146 -16.75 -5.69 2.93
CA LYS A 146 -17.66 -6.81 3.14
C LYS A 146 -16.91 -7.99 3.74
N TYR A 147 -17.54 -8.72 4.65
CA TYR A 147 -16.90 -9.87 5.29
C TYR A 147 -17.89 -10.99 5.61
N THR A 148 -17.34 -12.19 5.84
CA THR A 148 -18.03 -13.37 6.33
C THR A 148 -17.25 -13.94 7.51
N THR A 149 -17.91 -14.71 8.38
CA THR A 149 -17.30 -15.41 9.51
C THR A 149 -17.37 -16.93 9.39
N ASN A 150 -17.95 -17.43 8.31
CA ASN A 150 -18.17 -18.86 8.07
C ASN A 150 -17.23 -19.46 7.00
N GLY A 151 -16.22 -18.69 6.55
CA GLY A 151 -15.28 -19.13 5.52
C GLY A 151 -15.79 -19.05 4.08
N SER A 152 -17.02 -18.55 3.85
CA SER A 152 -17.52 -18.32 2.49
C SER A 152 -16.94 -17.02 1.90
N GLU A 153 -16.84 -16.96 0.58
CA GLU A 153 -16.46 -15.73 -0.13
C GLU A 153 -17.46 -14.60 0.15
N PRO A 154 -17.00 -13.39 0.55
CA PRO A 154 -17.89 -12.23 0.72
C PRO A 154 -18.53 -11.81 -0.60
N THR A 155 -19.81 -11.49 -0.56
CA THR A 155 -20.58 -10.95 -1.68
C THR A 155 -21.07 -9.54 -1.37
N ILE A 156 -21.73 -8.88 -2.34
CA ILE A 156 -22.36 -7.58 -2.13
C ILE A 156 -23.42 -7.61 -1.01
N ASN A 157 -24.01 -8.77 -0.76
CA ASN A 157 -25.03 -8.98 0.27
C ASN A 157 -24.46 -9.39 1.63
N SER A 158 -23.13 -9.62 1.73
CA SER A 158 -22.47 -9.99 2.98
C SER A 158 -22.46 -8.83 3.98
N LEU A 159 -22.13 -9.13 5.24
CA LEU A 159 -22.08 -8.14 6.31
C LEU A 159 -21.12 -7.00 5.94
N THR A 160 -21.51 -5.79 6.30
CA THR A 160 -20.67 -4.61 6.14
C THR A 160 -19.86 -4.38 7.41
N TYR A 161 -18.56 -4.25 7.27
CA TYR A 161 -17.70 -3.91 8.39
C TYR A 161 -17.91 -2.45 8.80
N GLN A 162 -18.20 -2.24 10.08
CA GLN A 162 -18.33 -0.91 10.69
C GLN A 162 -17.46 -0.80 11.94
N ASP A 163 -17.46 -1.83 12.78
CA ASP A 163 -16.77 -1.88 14.05
C ASP A 163 -15.93 -3.16 14.18
N PRO A 164 -14.91 -3.21 15.06
CA PRO A 164 -14.11 -4.41 15.28
C PRO A 164 -14.97 -5.63 15.61
N ILE A 165 -14.70 -6.71 14.88
CA ILE A 165 -15.42 -7.99 15.03
C ILE A 165 -14.86 -8.69 16.26
N LYS A 166 -15.77 -9.11 17.16
CA LYS A 166 -15.42 -9.91 18.31
C LYS A 166 -15.59 -11.39 17.98
N ILE A 167 -14.54 -12.17 18.23
CA ILE A 167 -14.57 -13.63 18.08
C ILE A 167 -14.29 -14.22 19.46
N ASN A 168 -15.20 -15.06 19.92
CA ASN A 168 -15.04 -15.85 21.13
C ASN A 168 -14.59 -17.26 20.72
N GLN A 169 -13.60 -17.79 21.42
CA GLN A 169 -13.21 -19.21 21.32
C GLN A 169 -14.07 -20.08 22.17
#